data_f7fe15bda4d5dcd919e5d3336dd3e5b9
#
_entry.id   f7fe15bda4d5dcd919e5d3336dd3e5b9
#
_cell.length_a   1.000
_cell.length_b   1.000
_cell.length_c   1.000
_cell.angle_alpha   90.00
_cell.angle_beta   90.00
_cell.angle_gamma   90.00
#
_symmetry.space_group_name_H-M   'P 1'
#
loop_
_entity.id
_entity.type
_entity.pdbx_description
1 polymer ?
#
loop_
_entity_poly.entity_id
_entity_poly.type
_entity_poly.pdbx_seq_one_letter_code
_entity_poly.pdbx_strand_id
1 'polypeptide(L)'
;MKIKRAYAPVEETDGYRILVDRLWPRGISKEKAQIDLWLKSVAPSNELRKWFGHDPERFAEFSERYRAELTASGALDELRAVLKEHPTATLLFAAQDEEHNNAVVLQHLLETE
;
A
#
# COMPACT_ATOMS: atom_id res chain seq x y z
N MET A 1 -10.35 -4.81 -5.47
CA MET A 1 -9.06 -5.30 -4.87
C MET A 1 -9.12 -5.13 -3.37
N LYS A 2 -8.46 -6.04 -2.64
CA LYS A 2 -8.43 -6.02 -1.18
C LYS A 2 -7.22 -5.27 -0.67
N ILE A 3 -7.28 -4.82 0.58
CA ILE A 3 -6.09 -4.41 1.32
C ILE A 3 -5.99 -5.33 2.54
N LYS A 4 -4.76 -5.60 2.97
CA LYS A 4 -4.52 -6.59 4.01
C LYS A 4 -3.17 -6.34 4.68
N ARG A 5 -3.07 -6.62 5.99
CA ARG A 5 -1.77 -6.55 6.65
C ARG A 5 -0.85 -7.63 6.09
N ALA A 6 0.41 -7.27 5.86
CA ALA A 6 1.41 -8.23 5.39
C ALA A 6 1.61 -9.39 6.38
N TYR A 7 1.29 -9.16 7.66
CA TYR A 7 1.42 -10.16 8.72
C TYR A 7 0.22 -11.10 8.84
N ALA A 8 -0.88 -10.80 8.16
CA ALA A 8 -2.07 -11.65 8.19
C ALA A 8 -1.81 -12.94 7.39
N PRO A 9 -2.53 -14.03 7.70
CA PRO A 9 -2.34 -15.28 6.96
C PRO A 9 -2.56 -15.13 5.47
N VAL A 10 -1.72 -15.80 4.70
CA VAL A 10 -1.87 -15.84 3.24
C VAL A 10 -3.08 -16.69 2.88
N GLU A 11 -3.89 -16.21 1.95
CA GLU A 11 -5.09 -16.91 1.48
C GLU A 11 -5.09 -16.99 -0.04
N GLU A 12 -5.68 -18.04 -0.58
CA GLU A 12 -5.79 -18.19 -2.04
C GLU A 12 -6.60 -17.05 -2.66
N THR A 13 -7.58 -16.54 -1.93
CA THR A 13 -8.42 -15.43 -2.39
C THR A 13 -7.68 -14.10 -2.46
N ASP A 14 -6.45 -14.01 -1.94
CA ASP A 14 -5.66 -12.79 -2.04
C ASP A 14 -5.27 -12.48 -3.49
N GLY A 15 -5.12 -13.51 -4.32
CA GLY A 15 -4.66 -13.32 -5.68
C GLY A 15 -3.23 -12.81 -5.73
N TYR A 16 -2.98 -11.84 -6.60
CA TYR A 16 -1.65 -11.23 -6.76
C TYR A 16 -1.36 -10.32 -5.55
N ARG A 17 -0.29 -10.62 -4.82
CA ARG A 17 0.02 -9.93 -3.56
C ARG A 17 1.07 -8.85 -3.80
N ILE A 18 0.68 -7.59 -3.56
CA ILE A 18 1.51 -6.42 -3.88
C ILE A 18 1.83 -5.66 -2.59
N LEU A 19 3.12 -5.59 -2.23
CA LEU A 19 3.54 -4.77 -1.11
C LEU A 19 3.66 -3.32 -1.56
N VAL A 20 2.95 -2.42 -0.88
CA VAL A 20 2.91 -1.00 -1.23
C VAL A 20 3.62 -0.10 -0.23
N ASP A 21 4.39 -0.69 0.67
CA ASP A 21 5.22 0.03 1.64
C ASP A 21 6.62 0.27 1.08
N ARG A 22 7.29 1.27 1.60
CA ARG A 22 8.67 1.56 1.22
C ARG A 22 9.67 0.56 1.83
N LEU A 23 9.35 0.03 3.01
CA LEU A 23 10.22 -0.90 3.72
C LEU A 23 9.63 -2.30 3.75
N TRP A 24 10.50 -3.30 3.76
CA TRP A 24 10.08 -4.69 3.92
C TRP A 24 9.51 -4.91 5.32
N PRO A 25 8.42 -5.67 5.48
CA PRO A 25 7.86 -5.95 6.81
C PRO A 25 8.86 -6.68 7.71
N ARG A 26 9.05 -6.18 8.91
CA ARG A 26 9.99 -6.79 9.86
C ARG A 26 9.57 -8.18 10.26
N GLY A 27 10.54 -9.08 10.30
CA GLY A 27 10.32 -10.42 10.84
C GLY A 27 9.63 -11.40 9.91
N ILE A 28 9.37 -11.01 8.67
CA ILE A 28 8.76 -11.93 7.70
C ILE A 28 9.77 -12.23 6.59
N SER A 29 10.04 -13.51 6.37
CA SER A 29 10.88 -13.94 5.26
C SER A 29 10.13 -13.79 3.94
N LYS A 30 10.86 -13.75 2.83
CA LYS A 30 10.25 -13.72 1.50
C LYS A 30 9.33 -14.91 1.29
N GLU A 31 9.73 -16.08 1.77
CA GLU A 31 8.96 -17.31 1.62
C GLU A 31 7.62 -17.23 2.34
N LYS A 32 7.62 -16.69 3.57
CA LYS A 32 6.39 -16.58 4.35
C LYS A 32 5.49 -15.45 3.88
N ALA A 33 6.08 -14.35 3.43
CA ALA A 33 5.32 -13.19 2.98
C ALA A 33 4.55 -13.45 1.69
N GLN A 34 5.09 -14.30 0.84
CA GLN A 34 4.51 -14.62 -0.47
C GLN A 34 4.07 -13.37 -1.23
N ILE A 35 4.98 -12.39 -1.27
CA ILE A 35 4.75 -11.15 -1.99
C ILE A 35 5.16 -11.36 -3.44
N ASP A 36 4.21 -11.13 -4.36
CA ASP A 36 4.46 -11.28 -5.79
C ASP A 36 5.17 -10.09 -6.38
N LEU A 37 4.88 -8.90 -5.85
CA LEU A 37 5.48 -7.66 -6.33
C LEU A 37 5.67 -6.69 -5.17
N TRP A 38 6.86 -6.11 -5.05
CA TRP A 38 7.12 -5.02 -4.12
C TRP A 38 7.18 -3.73 -4.92
N LEU A 39 6.10 -2.94 -4.88
CA LEU A 39 5.96 -1.73 -5.68
C LEU A 39 6.31 -0.50 -4.84
N LYS A 40 7.61 -0.26 -4.66
CA LYS A 40 8.11 0.86 -3.85
C LYS A 40 7.72 2.23 -4.40
N SER A 41 7.57 2.34 -5.71
CA SER A 41 7.27 3.62 -6.37
C SER A 41 5.95 4.22 -5.92
N VAL A 42 5.02 3.39 -5.43
CA VAL A 42 3.70 3.85 -4.99
C VAL A 42 3.66 4.15 -3.50
N ALA A 43 4.74 3.87 -2.76
CA ALA A 43 4.80 4.17 -1.33
C ALA A 43 4.98 5.67 -1.08
N PRO A 44 4.53 6.18 0.08
CA PRO A 44 4.79 7.57 0.43
C PRO A 44 6.30 7.81 0.61
N SER A 45 6.73 9.05 0.44
CA SER A 45 8.13 9.41 0.64
C SER A 45 8.55 9.13 2.08
N ASN A 46 9.86 8.98 2.31
CA ASN A 46 10.38 8.81 3.67
C ASN A 46 10.01 9.98 4.57
N GLU A 47 10.05 11.20 4.04
CA GLU A 47 9.70 12.39 4.79
C GLU A 47 8.24 12.37 5.22
N LEU A 48 7.33 12.03 4.30
CA LEU A 48 5.91 11.98 4.59
C LEU A 48 5.60 10.84 5.57
N ARG A 49 6.22 9.69 5.38
CA ARG A 49 6.03 8.54 6.27
C ARG A 49 6.45 8.88 7.71
N LYS A 50 7.59 9.54 7.87
CA LYS A 50 8.09 9.94 9.18
C LYS A 50 7.22 11.01 9.82
N TRP A 51 6.77 11.99 9.03
CA TRP A 51 5.88 13.02 9.53
C TRP A 51 4.56 12.43 10.03
N PHE A 52 3.99 11.49 9.28
CA PHE A 52 2.76 10.81 9.66
C PHE A 52 2.91 10.06 10.99
N GLY A 53 3.98 9.27 11.13
CA GLY A 53 4.31 8.56 12.38
C GLY A 53 3.20 7.69 12.93
N HIS A 54 2.34 7.12 12.07
CA HIS A 54 1.19 6.31 12.46
C HIS A 54 0.19 7.04 13.38
N ASP A 55 0.13 8.36 13.28
CA ASP A 55 -0.77 9.17 14.09
C ASP A 55 -2.11 9.36 13.36
N PRO A 56 -3.21 8.73 13.84
CA PRO A 56 -4.50 8.86 13.16
C PRO A 56 -5.00 10.30 13.00
N GLU A 57 -4.60 11.19 13.91
CA GLU A 57 -5.01 12.60 13.83
C GLU A 57 -4.37 13.31 12.64
N ARG A 58 -3.26 12.80 12.13
CA ARG A 58 -2.56 13.34 10.96
C ARG A 58 -3.02 12.69 9.65
N PHE A 59 -3.92 11.71 9.72
CA PHE A 59 -4.27 10.92 8.55
C PHE A 59 -4.89 11.74 7.42
N ALA A 60 -5.76 12.71 7.73
CA ALA A 60 -6.38 13.54 6.71
C ALA A 60 -5.33 14.34 5.93
N GLU A 61 -4.41 14.98 6.62
CA GLU A 61 -3.32 15.72 5.98
C GLU A 61 -2.33 14.78 5.28
N PHE A 62 -2.04 13.64 5.89
CA PHE A 62 -1.22 12.61 5.26
C PHE A 62 -1.81 12.21 3.91
N SER A 63 -3.12 11.96 3.88
CA SER A 63 -3.80 11.54 2.66
C SER A 63 -3.69 12.59 1.55
N GLU A 64 -3.85 13.87 1.90
CA GLU A 64 -3.70 14.96 0.93
C GLU A 64 -2.29 15.06 0.38
N ARG A 65 -1.29 15.01 1.27
CA ARG A 65 0.12 15.07 0.87
C ARG A 65 0.52 13.87 0.03
N TYR A 66 0.06 12.68 0.41
CA TYR A 66 0.34 11.46 -0.32
C TYR A 66 -0.27 11.51 -1.73
N ARG A 67 -1.51 11.99 -1.83
CA ARG A 67 -2.16 12.17 -3.12
C ARG A 67 -1.35 13.10 -4.02
N ALA A 68 -0.85 14.19 -3.47
CA ALA A 68 -0.01 15.13 -4.22
C ALA A 68 1.28 14.47 -4.70
N GLU A 69 1.93 13.65 -3.87
CA GLU A 69 3.12 12.90 -4.27
C GLU A 69 2.81 11.94 -5.41
N LEU A 70 1.71 11.21 -5.31
CA LEU A 70 1.30 10.24 -6.33
C LEU A 70 0.99 10.92 -7.66
N THR A 71 0.33 12.07 -7.60
CA THR A 71 0.03 12.87 -8.81
C THR A 71 1.31 13.34 -9.48
N ALA A 72 2.26 13.85 -8.69
CA ALA A 72 3.52 14.37 -9.23
C ALA A 72 4.38 13.28 -9.85
N SER A 73 4.39 12.07 -9.26
CA SER A 73 5.23 10.97 -9.73
C SER A 73 4.60 10.13 -10.84
N GLY A 74 3.28 10.13 -10.92
CA GLY A 74 2.56 9.23 -11.83
C GLY A 74 2.53 7.78 -11.36
N ALA A 75 2.95 7.51 -10.13
CA ALA A 75 3.07 6.14 -9.62
C ALA A 75 1.73 5.40 -9.55
N LEU A 76 0.63 6.14 -9.35
CA LEU A 76 -0.68 5.52 -9.28
C LEU A 76 -1.07 4.86 -10.61
N ASP A 77 -0.64 5.42 -11.73
CA ASP A 77 -0.88 4.83 -13.05
C ASP A 77 -0.11 3.52 -13.20
N GLU A 78 1.08 3.43 -12.62
CA GLU A 78 1.85 2.19 -12.62
C GLU A 78 1.10 1.10 -11.85
N LEU A 79 0.53 1.45 -10.70
CA LEU A 79 -0.27 0.50 -9.93
C LEU A 79 -1.54 0.09 -10.69
N ARG A 80 -2.20 1.03 -11.35
CA ARG A 80 -3.38 0.72 -12.17
C ARG A 80 -3.05 -0.28 -13.28
N ALA A 81 -1.89 -0.14 -13.91
CA ALA A 81 -1.46 -1.07 -14.95
C ALA A 81 -1.26 -2.47 -14.41
N VAL A 82 -0.65 -2.58 -13.22
CA VAL A 82 -0.47 -3.88 -12.55
C VAL A 82 -1.82 -4.52 -12.21
N LEU A 83 -2.74 -3.73 -11.68
CA LEU A 83 -4.07 -4.24 -11.30
C LEU A 83 -4.89 -4.66 -12.52
N LYS A 84 -4.68 -4.03 -13.65
CA LYS A 84 -5.35 -4.42 -14.89
C LYS A 84 -4.90 -5.79 -15.35
N GLU A 85 -3.62 -6.11 -15.18
CA GLU A 85 -3.08 -7.42 -15.52
C GLU A 85 -3.44 -8.50 -14.50
N HIS A 86 -3.72 -8.08 -13.26
CA HIS A 86 -4.04 -8.99 -12.16
C HIS A 86 -5.36 -8.59 -11.52
N PRO A 87 -6.50 -8.96 -12.13
CA PRO A 87 -7.82 -8.53 -11.64
C PRO A 87 -8.12 -8.95 -10.20
N THR A 88 -7.55 -10.05 -9.74
CA THR A 88 -7.65 -10.44 -8.34
C THR A 88 -6.31 -10.11 -7.68
N ALA A 89 -6.31 -9.06 -6.87
CA ALA A 89 -5.09 -8.58 -6.22
C ALA A 89 -5.38 -8.08 -4.81
N THR A 90 -4.34 -8.06 -3.99
CA THR A 90 -4.39 -7.55 -2.63
C THR A 90 -3.20 -6.63 -2.40
N LEU A 91 -3.46 -5.42 -1.90
CA LEU A 91 -2.41 -4.49 -1.49
C LEU A 91 -2.02 -4.82 -0.05
N LEU A 92 -0.74 -4.99 0.20
CA LEU A 92 -0.22 -5.36 1.52
C LEU A 92 0.49 -4.17 2.17
N PHE A 93 0.26 -4.02 3.46
CA PHE A 93 0.88 -2.99 4.29
C PHE A 93 1.30 -3.59 5.63
N ALA A 94 2.30 -2.97 6.28
CA ALA A 94 2.83 -3.46 7.55
C ALA A 94 2.20 -2.81 8.78
N ALA A 95 1.60 -1.63 8.65
CA ALA A 95 1.03 -0.89 9.77
C ALA A 95 0.04 -1.73 10.58
N GLN A 96 0.00 -1.51 11.91
CA GLN A 96 -0.96 -2.18 12.77
C GLN A 96 -2.37 -1.60 12.62
N ASP A 97 -2.45 -0.29 12.37
CA ASP A 97 -3.73 0.40 12.18
C ASP A 97 -4.25 0.10 10.78
N GLU A 98 -5.34 -0.65 10.72
CA GLU A 98 -5.94 -1.08 9.44
C GLU A 98 -6.82 -0.01 8.80
N GLU A 99 -7.10 1.07 9.52
CA GLU A 99 -7.95 2.16 9.00
C GLU A 99 -7.17 3.38 8.56
N HIS A 100 -5.96 3.59 9.10
CA HIS A 100 -5.15 4.79 8.87
C HIS A 100 -3.76 4.41 8.37
N ASN A 101 -3.69 4.03 7.09
CA ASN A 101 -2.43 3.64 6.48
C ASN A 101 -2.43 3.99 4.98
N ASN A 102 -1.25 3.84 4.36
CA ASN A 102 -1.08 4.17 2.93
C ASN A 102 -1.95 3.32 2.00
N ALA A 103 -2.17 2.06 2.31
CA ALA A 103 -2.98 1.19 1.46
C ALA A 103 -4.44 1.64 1.42
N VAL A 104 -4.96 2.15 2.54
CA VAL A 104 -6.32 2.72 2.59
C VAL A 104 -6.45 3.89 1.63
N VAL A 105 -5.44 4.78 1.61
CA VAL A 105 -5.44 5.92 0.69
C VAL A 105 -5.42 5.45 -0.75
N LEU A 106 -4.55 4.48 -1.07
CA LEU A 106 -4.47 3.92 -2.42
C LEU A 106 -5.78 3.29 -2.86
N GLN A 107 -6.39 2.49 -2.00
CA GLN A 107 -7.66 1.85 -2.28
C GLN A 107 -8.73 2.89 -2.58
N HIS A 108 -8.81 3.92 -1.76
CA HIS A 108 -9.78 5.00 -1.95
C HIS A 108 -9.58 5.70 -3.31
N LEU A 109 -8.35 6.06 -3.64
CA LEU A 109 -8.05 6.73 -4.91
C LEU A 109 -8.37 5.85 -6.11
N LEU A 110 -8.06 4.56 -6.02
CA LEU A 110 -8.30 3.63 -7.12
C LEU A 110 -9.79 3.36 -7.34
N GLU A 111 -10.58 3.36 -6.27
CA GLU A 111 -12.01 3.09 -6.35
C GLU A 111 -12.84 4.30 -6.74
N THR A 112 -12.37 5.51 -6.44
CA THR A 112 -13.13 6.74 -6.72
C THR A 112 -12.73 7.42 -8.02
N GLU A 113 -11.65 7.01 -8.62
CA GLU A 113 -11.18 7.54 -9.89
C GLU A 113 -11.38 6.49 -11.00
#